data_cf026f8bb1a45812f2f60b2a9abd4197
#
_entry.id   cf026f8bb1a45812f2f60b2a9abd4197
#
_cell.length_a   1.000
_cell.length_b   1.000
_cell.length_c   1.000
_cell.angle_alpha   90.00
_cell.angle_beta   90.00
_cell.angle_gamma   90.00
#
_symmetry.space_group_name_H-M   'P 1'
#
loop_
_entity.id
_entity.type
_entity.pdbx_description
1 polymer ?
#
loop_
_entity_poly.entity_id
_entity_poly.type
_entity_poly.pdbx_seq_one_letter_code
_entity_poly.pdbx_strand_id
1 'polypeptide(L)'
;EKVKQNLKIFIEAAKSRGESLDHVLFYGPPGLGKTTLAGIVANEMGVHLKVTSGPAIEKPGEIAALLNNLQEGDVLFIDEIHRLNRQVEEVLYPAMEDFAIDILIGKGQAARSIRLELPKFTLIGATTRAGMLTAPLRDRFGVVNRLDFYTKEELCTIVERSADVLEIEIDGQGALEIARRSRGTPRLANRLLKRVRDFAQVKYDGKITLEVASDALDHLEVDRMGLDQTDRMILQIMMDTFEGKPVGLDTLAAAV
;
A
#
# COMPACT_ATOMS: atom_id res chain seq x y z
N GLU A 1 14.96 2.66 1.66
CA GLU A 1 15.81 2.53 2.86
C GLU A 1 15.55 3.66 3.89
N LYS A 2 15.51 4.94 3.47
CA LYS A 2 15.27 6.10 4.37
C LYS A 2 13.96 5.99 5.18
N VAL A 3 12.86 5.60 4.56
CA VAL A 3 11.56 5.42 5.24
C VAL A 3 11.66 4.35 6.33
N LYS A 4 12.34 3.24 6.06
CA LYS A 4 12.56 2.15 7.00
C LYS A 4 13.38 2.61 8.22
N GLN A 5 14.46 3.35 7.99
CA GLN A 5 15.31 3.89 9.06
C GLN A 5 14.54 4.86 9.95
N ASN A 6 13.78 5.80 9.35
CA ASN A 6 12.97 6.75 10.10
C ASN A 6 11.90 6.04 10.95
N LEU A 7 11.16 5.10 10.37
CA LEU A 7 10.16 4.33 11.10
C LEU A 7 10.76 3.56 12.27
N LYS A 8 11.94 2.96 12.08
CA LYS A 8 12.63 2.25 13.15
C LYS A 8 12.94 3.18 14.33
N ILE A 9 13.47 4.39 14.05
CA ILE A 9 13.76 5.39 15.10
C ILE A 9 12.46 5.78 15.84
N PHE A 10 11.38 6.06 15.13
CA PHE A 10 10.11 6.48 15.75
C PHE A 10 9.49 5.37 16.59
N ILE A 11 9.54 4.12 16.11
CA ILE A 11 9.08 2.94 16.86
C ILE A 11 9.91 2.74 18.13
N GLU A 12 11.22 2.79 18.04
CA GLU A 12 12.11 2.64 19.21
C GLU A 12 11.88 3.75 20.24
N ALA A 13 11.70 4.99 19.77
CA ALA A 13 11.40 6.12 20.64
C ALA A 13 10.03 5.99 21.34
N ALA A 14 8.97 5.62 20.62
CA ALA A 14 7.65 5.38 21.19
C ALA A 14 7.68 4.26 22.23
N LYS A 15 8.33 3.13 21.92
CA LYS A 15 8.52 2.00 22.86
C LYS A 15 9.27 2.40 24.12
N SER A 16 10.33 3.20 24.01
CA SER A 16 11.11 3.65 25.16
C SER A 16 10.33 4.54 26.12
N ARG A 17 9.34 5.27 25.61
CA ARG A 17 8.43 6.11 26.41
C ARG A 17 7.17 5.38 26.87
N GLY A 18 6.91 4.17 26.37
CA GLY A 18 5.67 3.43 26.64
C GLY A 18 4.44 4.11 26.02
N GLU A 19 4.60 4.77 24.87
CA GLU A 19 3.55 5.52 24.18
C GLU A 19 3.17 4.87 22.85
N SER A 20 1.96 5.18 22.37
CA SER A 20 1.57 4.86 21.00
C SER A 20 2.46 5.62 20.00
N LEU A 21 2.67 5.06 18.81
CA LEU A 21 3.33 5.77 17.73
C LEU A 21 2.44 6.93 17.23
N ASP A 22 3.04 8.02 16.79
CA ASP A 22 2.31 9.09 16.09
C ASP A 22 1.58 8.53 14.87
N HIS A 23 0.50 9.21 14.44
CA HIS A 23 -0.22 8.83 13.24
C HIS A 23 0.66 8.93 12.00
N VAL A 24 0.62 7.90 11.13
CA VAL A 24 1.50 7.75 9.98
C VAL A 24 0.71 7.77 8.68
N LEU A 25 1.18 8.53 7.70
CA LEU A 25 0.66 8.51 6.34
C LEU A 25 1.69 7.91 5.38
N PHE A 26 1.31 6.83 4.70
CA PHE A 26 2.06 6.28 3.57
C PHE A 26 1.40 6.69 2.25
N TYR A 27 2.15 7.35 1.36
CA TYR A 27 1.64 7.68 0.04
C TYR A 27 2.62 7.30 -1.07
N GLY A 28 2.10 7.03 -2.25
CA GLY A 28 2.89 6.62 -3.40
C GLY A 28 2.18 5.60 -4.28
N PRO A 29 2.78 5.17 -5.39
CA PRO A 29 2.20 4.23 -6.34
C PRO A 29 1.64 2.97 -5.69
N PRO A 30 0.67 2.28 -6.34
CA PRO A 30 0.13 1.03 -5.82
C PRO A 30 1.17 -0.09 -5.82
N GLY A 31 1.00 -1.08 -4.93
CA GLY A 31 1.85 -2.28 -4.92
C GLY A 31 3.22 -2.14 -4.26
N LEU A 32 3.51 -1.02 -3.58
CA LEU A 32 4.79 -0.76 -2.91
C LEU A 32 4.86 -1.26 -1.46
N GLY A 33 3.84 -1.97 -0.97
CA GLY A 33 3.88 -2.59 0.36
C GLY A 33 3.38 -1.70 1.50
N LYS A 34 2.51 -0.69 1.25
CA LYS A 34 1.94 0.18 2.30
C LYS A 34 1.27 -0.62 3.41
N THR A 35 0.43 -1.59 3.07
CA THR A 35 -0.23 -2.49 4.02
C THR A 35 0.78 -3.38 4.78
N THR A 36 1.81 -3.85 4.09
CA THR A 36 2.87 -4.66 4.70
C THR A 36 3.65 -3.84 5.73
N LEU A 37 3.96 -2.58 5.42
CA LEU A 37 4.62 -1.68 6.37
C LEU A 37 3.77 -1.43 7.61
N ALA A 38 2.46 -1.25 7.47
CA ALA A 38 1.56 -1.13 8.61
C ALA A 38 1.57 -2.38 9.49
N GLY A 39 1.60 -3.57 8.87
CA GLY A 39 1.76 -4.83 9.58
C GLY A 39 3.08 -4.95 10.33
N ILE A 40 4.17 -4.51 9.72
CA ILE A 40 5.49 -4.48 10.36
C ILE A 40 5.48 -3.52 11.56
N VAL A 41 4.91 -2.31 11.40
CA VAL A 41 4.81 -1.33 12.50
C VAL A 41 4.04 -1.93 13.68
N ALA A 42 2.88 -2.53 13.45
CA ALA A 42 2.09 -3.15 14.52
C ALA A 42 2.84 -4.30 15.21
N ASN A 43 3.51 -5.15 14.43
CA ASN A 43 4.31 -6.26 14.96
C ASN A 43 5.51 -5.76 15.79
N GLU A 44 6.22 -4.76 15.31
CA GLU A 44 7.35 -4.16 16.03
C GLU A 44 6.90 -3.45 17.33
N MET A 45 5.71 -2.81 17.30
CA MET A 45 5.11 -2.21 18.51
C MET A 45 4.54 -3.26 19.48
N GLY A 46 4.32 -4.51 19.03
CA GLY A 46 3.73 -5.59 19.82
C GLY A 46 2.23 -5.42 20.07
N VAL A 47 1.50 -4.81 19.12
CA VAL A 47 0.08 -4.46 19.22
C VAL A 47 -0.73 -5.07 18.08
N HIS A 48 -2.06 -5.05 18.20
CA HIS A 48 -2.93 -5.57 17.16
C HIS A 48 -3.05 -4.59 15.97
N LEU A 49 -3.14 -5.16 14.77
CA LEU A 49 -3.45 -4.43 13.55
C LEU A 49 -4.91 -4.66 13.15
N LYS A 50 -5.69 -3.58 13.07
CA LYS A 50 -7.01 -3.60 12.41
C LYS A 50 -6.88 -2.98 11.02
N VAL A 51 -7.35 -3.70 10.01
CA VAL A 51 -7.25 -3.29 8.59
C VAL A 51 -8.63 -2.99 8.06
N THR A 52 -8.76 -1.83 7.43
CA THR A 52 -9.95 -1.43 6.67
C THR A 52 -9.55 -0.61 5.45
N SER A 53 -10.52 -0.08 4.71
CA SER A 53 -10.27 0.79 3.56
C SER A 53 -11.26 1.94 3.53
N GLY A 54 -10.88 3.07 2.91
CA GLY A 54 -11.77 4.22 2.75
C GLY A 54 -13.11 3.87 2.12
N PRO A 55 -13.15 3.12 1.01
CA PRO A 55 -14.41 2.68 0.40
C PRO A 55 -15.30 1.79 1.26
N ALA A 56 -14.74 1.10 2.24
CA ALA A 56 -15.50 0.21 3.14
C ALA A 56 -16.17 0.96 4.31
N ILE A 57 -15.85 2.25 4.48
CA ILE A 57 -16.40 3.08 5.55
C ILE A 57 -17.31 4.14 4.92
N GLU A 58 -18.60 3.86 4.89
CA GLU A 58 -19.58 4.76 4.25
C GLU A 58 -20.22 5.74 5.25
N LYS A 59 -20.32 5.36 6.52
CA LYS A 59 -21.07 6.12 7.54
C LYS A 59 -20.20 6.47 8.76
N PRO A 60 -20.45 7.63 9.39
CA PRO A 60 -19.78 8.02 10.64
C PRO A 60 -19.86 6.98 11.75
N GLY A 61 -21.00 6.28 11.87
CA GLY A 61 -21.16 5.24 12.88
C GLY A 61 -20.27 4.01 12.69
N GLU A 62 -19.86 3.71 11.46
CA GLU A 62 -18.98 2.57 11.17
C GLU A 62 -17.56 2.85 11.65
N ILE A 63 -17.03 4.04 11.37
CA ILE A 63 -15.70 4.42 11.87
C ILE A 63 -15.73 4.59 13.39
N ALA A 64 -16.80 5.16 13.97
CA ALA A 64 -16.95 5.26 15.42
C ALA A 64 -16.93 3.88 16.09
N ALA A 65 -17.62 2.89 15.51
CA ALA A 65 -17.61 1.52 16.01
C ALA A 65 -16.22 0.86 15.90
N LEU A 66 -15.50 1.09 14.79
CA LEU A 66 -14.13 0.59 14.62
C LEU A 66 -13.19 1.18 15.67
N LEU A 67 -13.25 2.48 15.90
CA LEU A 67 -12.42 3.19 16.89
C LEU A 67 -12.72 2.74 18.32
N ASN A 68 -14.00 2.59 18.68
CA ASN A 68 -14.41 2.14 20.01
C ASN A 68 -14.00 0.68 20.33
N ASN A 69 -13.73 -0.12 19.31
CA ASN A 69 -13.27 -1.51 19.45
C ASN A 69 -11.73 -1.66 19.44
N LEU A 70 -10.98 -0.56 19.45
CA LEU A 70 -9.53 -0.58 19.58
C LEU A 70 -9.14 -0.79 21.07
N GLN A 71 -7.95 -1.35 21.25
CA GLN A 71 -7.28 -1.44 22.54
C GLN A 71 -6.15 -0.42 22.61
N GLU A 72 -5.64 -0.19 23.82
CA GLU A 72 -4.51 0.73 24.02
C GLU A 72 -3.31 0.32 23.19
N GLY A 73 -2.80 1.25 22.38
CA GLY A 73 -1.67 1.07 21.49
C GLY A 73 -1.99 0.45 20.13
N ASP A 74 -3.20 -0.05 19.88
CA ASP A 74 -3.57 -0.70 18.62
C ASP A 74 -3.29 0.18 17.39
N VAL A 75 -3.00 -0.48 16.28
CA VAL A 75 -2.86 0.17 14.96
C VAL A 75 -4.13 -0.02 14.14
N LEU A 76 -4.74 1.09 13.73
CA LEU A 76 -5.80 1.10 12.73
C LEU A 76 -5.20 1.48 11.37
N PHE A 77 -5.24 0.57 10.40
CA PHE A 77 -4.81 0.84 9.03
C PHE A 77 -6.00 1.08 8.12
N ILE A 78 -6.00 2.23 7.41
CA ILE A 78 -7.01 2.58 6.43
C ILE A 78 -6.34 2.71 5.05
N ASP A 79 -6.59 1.73 4.17
CA ASP A 79 -6.13 1.81 2.78
C ASP A 79 -7.04 2.74 1.97
N GLU A 80 -6.47 3.38 0.93
CA GLU A 80 -7.18 4.36 0.08
C GLU A 80 -7.93 5.42 0.90
N ILE A 81 -7.28 5.94 1.97
CA ILE A 81 -7.87 6.87 2.93
C ILE A 81 -8.44 8.15 2.28
N HIS A 82 -7.93 8.55 1.10
CA HIS A 82 -8.45 9.68 0.32
C HIS A 82 -9.89 9.45 -0.21
N ARG A 83 -10.43 8.24 -0.08
CA ARG A 83 -11.79 7.89 -0.49
C ARG A 83 -12.80 7.95 0.64
N LEU A 84 -12.38 8.33 1.83
CA LEU A 84 -13.31 8.63 2.92
C LEU A 84 -14.21 9.81 2.53
N ASN A 85 -15.48 9.73 2.87
CA ASN A 85 -16.35 10.87 2.72
C ASN A 85 -16.13 11.87 3.88
N ARG A 86 -16.54 13.12 3.67
CA ARG A 86 -16.30 14.20 4.60
C ARG A 86 -16.88 13.95 5.99
N GLN A 87 -18.05 13.32 6.10
CA GLN A 87 -18.69 13.05 7.39
C GLN A 87 -17.88 12.04 8.22
N VAL A 88 -17.25 11.07 7.57
CA VAL A 88 -16.34 10.11 8.21
C VAL A 88 -15.04 10.79 8.63
N GLU A 89 -14.48 11.65 7.79
CA GLU A 89 -13.29 12.43 8.14
C GLU A 89 -13.52 13.30 9.38
N GLU A 90 -14.70 13.94 9.51
CA GLU A 90 -15.07 14.79 10.65
C GLU A 90 -15.10 14.01 11.98
N VAL A 91 -15.36 12.70 11.97
CA VAL A 91 -15.23 11.83 13.15
C VAL A 91 -13.76 11.51 13.45
N LEU A 92 -12.92 11.37 12.42
CA LEU A 92 -11.50 11.07 12.60
C LEU A 92 -10.73 12.23 13.22
N TYR A 93 -11.11 13.48 12.98
CA TYR A 93 -10.34 14.63 13.46
C TYR A 93 -10.19 14.64 14.98
N PRO A 94 -11.26 14.62 15.80
CA PRO A 94 -11.12 14.56 17.24
C PRO A 94 -10.57 13.21 17.73
N ALA A 95 -10.81 12.13 17.00
CA ALA A 95 -10.24 10.83 17.33
C ALA A 95 -8.71 10.81 17.23
N MET A 96 -8.14 11.51 16.24
CA MET A 96 -6.68 11.60 16.05
C MET A 96 -6.02 12.63 17.00
N GLU A 97 -6.68 13.73 17.30
CA GLU A 97 -6.10 14.80 18.14
C GLU A 97 -6.29 14.54 19.63
N ASP A 98 -7.53 14.21 20.02
CA ASP A 98 -7.95 14.15 21.43
C ASP A 98 -8.20 12.73 21.92
N PHE A 99 -8.09 11.72 21.05
CA PHE A 99 -8.52 10.35 21.35
C PHE A 99 -9.96 10.29 21.87
N ALA A 100 -10.86 11.00 21.22
CA ALA A 100 -12.27 11.07 21.57
C ALA A 100 -13.14 11.23 20.32
N ILE A 101 -14.39 10.79 20.41
CA ILE A 101 -15.40 11.01 19.38
C ILE A 101 -16.66 11.63 20.01
N ASP A 102 -17.31 12.49 19.24
CA ASP A 102 -18.58 13.10 19.65
C ASP A 102 -19.74 12.36 18.97
N ILE A 103 -20.62 11.76 19.77
CA ILE A 103 -21.78 10.99 19.30
C ILE A 103 -23.05 11.79 19.59
N LEU A 104 -23.83 12.07 18.55
CA LEU A 104 -25.15 12.69 18.70
C LEU A 104 -26.19 11.62 19.05
N ILE A 105 -26.79 11.75 20.25
CA ILE A 105 -27.86 10.88 20.70
C ILE A 105 -29.16 11.67 20.75
N GLY A 106 -30.24 11.12 20.14
CA GLY A 106 -31.55 11.76 20.07
C GLY A 106 -31.79 12.42 18.71
N LYS A 107 -32.97 13.01 18.54
CA LYS A 107 -33.40 13.70 17.31
C LYS A 107 -33.97 15.08 17.64
N GLY A 108 -33.82 16.04 16.75
CA GLY A 108 -34.36 17.40 16.86
C GLY A 108 -33.79 18.16 18.05
N GLN A 109 -34.63 18.94 18.77
CA GLN A 109 -34.21 19.78 19.92
C GLN A 109 -33.76 18.99 21.15
N ALA A 110 -34.04 17.68 21.23
CA ALA A 110 -33.60 16.79 22.29
C ALA A 110 -32.26 16.10 21.99
N ALA A 111 -31.61 16.39 20.84
CA ALA A 111 -30.31 15.84 20.50
C ALA A 111 -29.23 16.34 21.48
N ARG A 112 -28.46 15.42 22.04
CA ARG A 112 -27.33 15.72 22.95
C ARG A 112 -26.08 15.13 22.34
N SER A 113 -24.97 15.88 22.35
CA SER A 113 -23.65 15.36 22.06
C SER A 113 -23.08 14.68 23.33
N ILE A 114 -22.64 13.45 23.17
CA ILE A 114 -21.88 12.74 24.19
C ILE A 114 -20.48 12.52 23.66
N ARG A 115 -19.47 12.99 24.40
CA ARG A 115 -18.07 12.74 24.11
C ARG A 115 -17.67 11.39 24.69
N LEU A 116 -17.21 10.49 23.81
CA LEU A 116 -16.72 9.16 24.18
C LEU A 116 -15.20 9.16 24.05
N GLU A 117 -14.51 8.86 25.14
CA GLU A 117 -13.07 8.70 25.15
C GLU A 117 -12.67 7.37 24.48
N LEU A 118 -11.59 7.42 23.71
CA LEU A 118 -11.01 6.29 23.01
C LEU A 118 -9.67 5.90 23.65
N PRO A 119 -9.27 4.63 23.60
CA PRO A 119 -7.90 4.26 23.94
C PRO A 119 -6.93 4.96 22.97
N LYS A 120 -5.72 5.26 23.42
CA LYS A 120 -4.69 5.80 22.52
C LYS A 120 -4.36 4.75 21.46
N PHE A 121 -4.36 5.16 20.21
CA PHE A 121 -4.11 4.29 19.08
C PHE A 121 -3.24 5.00 18.03
N THR A 122 -2.68 4.23 17.10
CA THR A 122 -1.99 4.76 15.93
C THR A 122 -2.86 4.59 14.70
N LEU A 123 -3.22 5.69 14.02
CA LEU A 123 -3.79 5.62 12.68
C LEU A 123 -2.67 5.56 11.64
N ILE A 124 -2.69 4.53 10.80
CA ILE A 124 -1.85 4.47 9.60
C ILE A 124 -2.74 4.62 8.38
N GLY A 125 -2.66 5.76 7.73
CA GLY A 125 -3.33 6.02 6.45
C GLY A 125 -2.46 5.61 5.26
N ALA A 126 -3.07 5.03 4.24
CA ALA A 126 -2.41 4.75 2.97
C ALA A 126 -3.19 5.37 1.82
N THR A 127 -2.46 5.94 0.85
CA THR A 127 -3.08 6.53 -0.34
C THR A 127 -2.17 6.44 -1.56
N THR A 128 -2.78 6.26 -2.73
CA THR A 128 -2.11 6.43 -4.01
C THR A 128 -2.20 7.86 -4.53
N ARG A 129 -3.07 8.70 -3.95
CA ARG A 129 -3.42 10.05 -4.42
C ARG A 129 -3.36 11.06 -3.28
N ALA A 130 -2.14 11.37 -2.80
CA ALA A 130 -1.94 12.29 -1.68
C ALA A 130 -2.58 13.68 -1.89
N GLY A 131 -2.63 14.17 -3.14
CA GLY A 131 -3.28 15.44 -3.47
C GLY A 131 -4.80 15.45 -3.32
N MET A 132 -5.45 14.29 -3.15
CA MET A 132 -6.90 14.19 -2.90
C MET A 132 -7.25 14.17 -1.40
N LEU A 133 -6.26 14.07 -0.52
CA LEU A 133 -6.49 14.20 0.92
C LEU A 133 -6.85 15.64 1.25
N THR A 134 -7.85 15.80 2.11
CA THR A 134 -8.16 17.12 2.66
C THR A 134 -6.98 17.63 3.51
N ALA A 135 -6.74 18.93 3.50
CA ALA A 135 -5.68 19.52 4.31
C ALA A 135 -5.88 19.21 5.82
N PRO A 136 -7.11 19.32 6.39
CA PRO A 136 -7.33 18.99 7.79
C PRO A 136 -6.95 17.55 8.16
N LEU A 137 -7.25 16.57 7.30
CA LEU A 137 -6.87 15.17 7.56
C LEU A 137 -5.36 14.97 7.45
N ARG A 138 -4.75 15.53 6.40
CA ARG A 138 -3.31 15.37 6.17
C ARG A 138 -2.46 15.96 7.29
N ASP A 139 -2.84 17.14 7.79
CA ASP A 139 -2.07 17.89 8.79
C ASP A 139 -2.09 17.21 10.18
N ARG A 140 -2.96 16.21 10.38
CA ARG A 140 -3.02 15.39 11.60
C ARG A 140 -2.08 14.19 11.61
N PHE A 141 -1.41 13.92 10.50
CA PHE A 141 -0.38 12.89 10.45
C PHE A 141 0.97 13.47 10.87
N GLY A 142 1.50 13.03 12.01
CA GLY A 142 2.81 13.44 12.50
C GLY A 142 3.97 12.89 11.66
N VAL A 143 3.76 11.75 11.01
CA VAL A 143 4.77 11.09 10.18
C VAL A 143 4.22 10.87 8.77
N VAL A 144 4.81 11.57 7.79
CA VAL A 144 4.38 11.47 6.38
C VAL A 144 5.52 10.89 5.55
N ASN A 145 5.31 9.70 4.96
CA ASN A 145 6.31 8.99 4.20
C ASN A 145 5.85 8.74 2.77
N ARG A 146 6.65 9.23 1.81
CA ARG A 146 6.52 8.87 0.41
C ARG A 146 7.21 7.54 0.15
N LEU A 147 6.52 6.62 -0.52
CA LEU A 147 7.10 5.40 -1.03
C LEU A 147 7.37 5.56 -2.52
N ASP A 148 8.60 5.31 -2.90
CA ASP A 148 9.04 5.34 -4.29
C ASP A 148 9.20 3.93 -4.84
N PHE A 149 9.33 3.81 -6.16
CA PHE A 149 9.62 2.53 -6.79
C PHE A 149 10.95 1.96 -6.28
N TYR A 150 10.98 0.65 -6.15
CA TYR A 150 12.15 -0.11 -5.75
C TYR A 150 13.17 -0.19 -6.89
N THR A 151 14.45 -0.25 -6.55
CA THR A 151 15.51 -0.58 -7.49
C THR A 151 15.44 -2.06 -7.89
N LYS A 152 16.15 -2.43 -8.94
CA LYS A 152 16.22 -3.83 -9.38
C LYS A 152 16.85 -4.72 -8.30
N GLU A 153 17.86 -4.22 -7.63
CA GLU A 153 18.59 -4.91 -6.56
C GLU A 153 17.71 -5.12 -5.34
N GLU A 154 16.95 -4.11 -4.94
CA GLU A 154 15.97 -4.22 -3.85
C GLU A 154 14.87 -5.23 -4.19
N LEU A 155 14.37 -5.22 -5.44
CA LEU A 155 13.39 -6.19 -5.88
C LEU A 155 13.96 -7.61 -5.99
N CYS A 156 15.21 -7.76 -6.42
CA CYS A 156 15.89 -9.05 -6.45
C CYS A 156 15.91 -9.68 -5.05
N THR A 157 16.31 -8.92 -4.04
CA THR A 157 16.27 -9.37 -2.63
C THR A 157 14.86 -9.76 -2.18
N ILE A 158 13.83 -9.03 -2.64
CA ILE A 158 12.42 -9.37 -2.33
C ILE A 158 12.00 -10.67 -3.03
N VAL A 159 12.41 -10.87 -4.28
CA VAL A 159 12.11 -12.09 -5.06
C VAL A 159 12.78 -13.30 -4.42
N GLU A 160 14.06 -13.22 -4.08
CA GLU A 160 14.81 -14.28 -3.40
C GLU A 160 14.16 -14.66 -2.08
N ARG A 161 13.87 -13.69 -1.22
CA ARG A 161 13.18 -13.93 0.05
C ARG A 161 11.78 -14.54 -0.14
N SER A 162 11.06 -14.11 -1.17
CA SER A 162 9.73 -14.65 -1.46
C SER A 162 9.82 -16.07 -2.02
N ALA A 163 10.86 -16.38 -2.78
CA ALA A 163 11.14 -17.71 -3.26
C ALA A 163 11.45 -18.67 -2.10
N ASP A 164 12.29 -18.25 -1.14
CA ASP A 164 12.59 -19.02 0.07
C ASP A 164 11.29 -19.36 0.85
N VAL A 165 10.43 -18.36 1.09
CA VAL A 165 9.15 -18.54 1.82
C VAL A 165 8.19 -19.49 1.06
N LEU A 166 8.26 -19.50 -0.27
CA LEU A 166 7.42 -20.34 -1.13
C LEU A 166 8.07 -21.67 -1.49
N GLU A 167 9.26 -21.95 -0.95
CA GLU A 167 10.06 -23.15 -1.22
C GLU A 167 10.33 -23.34 -2.73
N ILE A 168 10.67 -22.23 -3.42
CA ILE A 168 10.98 -22.21 -4.85
C ILE A 168 12.50 -22.18 -5.02
N GLU A 169 13.06 -23.11 -5.76
CA GLU A 169 14.46 -23.10 -6.13
C GLU A 169 14.70 -22.06 -7.23
N ILE A 170 15.47 -21.00 -6.93
CA ILE A 170 15.78 -19.91 -7.84
C ILE A 170 17.26 -19.53 -7.72
N ASP A 171 17.91 -19.23 -8.84
CA ASP A 171 19.24 -18.62 -8.82
C ASP A 171 19.19 -17.09 -8.87
N GLY A 172 20.30 -16.44 -8.51
CA GLY A 172 20.37 -14.98 -8.46
C GLY A 172 20.12 -14.29 -9.82
N GLN A 173 20.42 -14.96 -10.94
CA GLN A 173 20.17 -14.42 -12.29
C GLN A 173 18.69 -14.52 -12.67
N GLY A 174 18.03 -15.62 -12.32
CA GLY A 174 16.57 -15.78 -12.46
C GLY A 174 15.81 -14.76 -11.61
N ALA A 175 16.22 -14.56 -10.35
CA ALA A 175 15.65 -13.56 -9.47
C ALA A 175 15.82 -12.13 -10.01
N LEU A 176 17.00 -11.80 -10.54
CA LEU A 176 17.29 -10.49 -11.13
C LEU A 176 16.46 -10.25 -12.40
N GLU A 177 16.24 -11.27 -13.24
CA GLU A 177 15.42 -11.15 -14.45
C GLU A 177 13.95 -10.87 -14.11
N ILE A 178 13.38 -11.56 -13.10
CA ILE A 178 12.04 -11.28 -12.59
C ILE A 178 11.98 -9.85 -12.03
N ALA A 179 12.97 -9.46 -11.22
CA ALA A 179 13.05 -8.13 -10.63
C ALA A 179 13.09 -7.03 -11.70
N ARG A 180 13.89 -7.22 -12.76
CA ARG A 180 14.04 -6.28 -13.86
C ARG A 180 12.74 -6.01 -14.59
N ARG A 181 11.92 -7.06 -14.84
CA ARG A 181 10.63 -6.94 -15.54
C ARG A 181 9.47 -6.54 -14.59
N SER A 182 9.75 -6.27 -13.31
CA SER A 182 8.72 -5.96 -12.30
C SER A 182 8.43 -4.46 -12.11
N ARG A 183 8.97 -3.60 -12.93
CA ARG A 183 8.70 -2.14 -12.97
C ARG A 183 8.76 -1.46 -11.58
N GLY A 184 9.73 -1.82 -10.75
CA GLY A 184 9.92 -1.21 -9.44
C GLY A 184 8.86 -1.60 -8.38
N THR A 185 8.03 -2.61 -8.63
CA THR A 185 6.84 -2.91 -7.82
C THR A 185 6.90 -4.29 -7.19
N PRO A 186 7.02 -4.42 -5.86
CA PRO A 186 7.03 -5.71 -5.15
C PRO A 186 5.81 -6.60 -5.44
N ARG A 187 4.61 -6.02 -5.56
CA ARG A 187 3.39 -6.77 -5.91
C ARG A 187 3.53 -7.46 -7.27
N LEU A 188 4.09 -6.75 -8.27
CA LEU A 188 4.31 -7.32 -9.60
C LEU A 188 5.40 -8.37 -9.56
N ALA A 189 6.51 -8.13 -8.86
CA ALA A 189 7.60 -9.09 -8.69
C ALA A 189 7.10 -10.43 -8.13
N ASN A 190 6.33 -10.37 -7.04
CA ASN A 190 5.75 -11.57 -6.44
C ASN A 190 4.72 -12.27 -7.34
N ARG A 191 3.97 -11.50 -8.13
CA ARG A 191 3.04 -12.07 -9.11
C ARG A 191 3.80 -12.81 -10.22
N LEU A 192 4.84 -12.19 -10.76
CA LEU A 192 5.67 -12.80 -11.80
C LEU A 192 6.42 -14.02 -11.27
N LEU A 193 7.00 -13.96 -10.07
CA LEU A 193 7.66 -15.11 -9.44
C LEU A 193 6.75 -16.34 -9.40
N LYS A 194 5.50 -16.17 -8.96
CA LYS A 194 4.53 -17.27 -8.91
C LYS A 194 4.22 -17.84 -10.30
N ARG A 195 4.11 -17.00 -11.33
CA ARG A 195 3.85 -17.47 -12.70
C ARG A 195 5.06 -18.18 -13.29
N VAL A 196 6.26 -17.63 -13.08
CA VAL A 196 7.51 -18.26 -13.51
C VAL A 196 7.70 -19.62 -12.81
N ARG A 197 7.38 -19.73 -11.51
CA ARG A 197 7.37 -21.00 -10.79
C ARG A 197 6.46 -22.02 -11.46
N ASP A 198 5.20 -21.65 -11.72
CA ASP A 198 4.23 -22.55 -12.34
C ASP A 198 4.75 -23.07 -13.70
N PHE A 199 5.43 -22.19 -14.45
CA PHE A 199 6.04 -22.51 -15.73
C PHE A 199 7.25 -23.45 -15.56
N ALA A 200 8.14 -23.15 -14.60
CA ALA A 200 9.31 -23.96 -14.29
C ALA A 200 8.94 -25.39 -13.89
N GLN A 201 7.89 -25.54 -13.08
CA GLN A 201 7.41 -26.84 -12.63
C GLN A 201 6.81 -27.71 -13.74
N VAL A 202 6.20 -27.10 -14.77
CA VAL A 202 5.50 -27.85 -15.83
C VAL A 202 6.42 -28.13 -17.01
N LYS A 203 7.28 -27.18 -17.40
CA LYS A 203 8.12 -27.29 -18.60
C LYS A 203 9.58 -27.65 -18.34
N TYR A 204 10.04 -27.49 -17.09
CA TYR A 204 11.42 -27.71 -16.70
C TYR A 204 11.48 -28.59 -15.43
N ASP A 205 12.62 -28.58 -14.76
CA ASP A 205 12.89 -29.35 -13.53
C ASP A 205 12.43 -28.69 -12.22
N GLY A 206 11.73 -27.54 -12.32
CA GLY A 206 11.23 -26.78 -11.18
C GLY A 206 12.18 -25.68 -10.69
N LYS A 207 13.41 -25.65 -11.18
CA LYS A 207 14.39 -24.61 -10.83
C LYS A 207 14.27 -23.40 -11.76
N ILE A 208 14.28 -22.19 -11.16
CA ILE A 208 14.23 -20.94 -11.90
C ILE A 208 15.65 -20.41 -12.14
N THR A 209 16.13 -20.60 -13.35
CA THR A 209 17.36 -19.97 -13.86
C THR A 209 17.03 -18.74 -14.71
N LEU A 210 18.05 -18.00 -15.16
CA LEU A 210 17.87 -16.91 -16.12
C LEU A 210 17.11 -17.34 -17.37
N GLU A 211 17.45 -18.50 -17.92
CA GLU A 211 16.82 -19.03 -19.14
C GLU A 211 15.33 -19.34 -18.89
N VAL A 212 15.03 -20.06 -17.82
CA VAL A 212 13.66 -20.41 -17.43
C VAL A 212 12.82 -19.15 -17.13
N ALA A 213 13.41 -18.18 -16.41
CA ALA A 213 12.73 -16.93 -16.11
C ALA A 213 12.44 -16.12 -17.37
N SER A 214 13.40 -16.02 -18.29
CA SER A 214 13.23 -15.28 -19.56
C SER A 214 12.18 -15.95 -20.45
N ASP A 215 12.24 -17.28 -20.64
CA ASP A 215 11.28 -18.02 -21.45
C ASP A 215 9.86 -17.91 -20.89
N ALA A 216 9.70 -18.07 -19.58
CA ALA A 216 8.41 -17.93 -18.93
C ALA A 216 7.83 -16.51 -19.08
N LEU A 217 8.65 -15.47 -18.88
CA LEU A 217 8.21 -14.07 -18.97
C LEU A 217 7.88 -13.68 -20.42
N ASP A 218 8.59 -14.21 -21.39
CA ASP A 218 8.31 -14.01 -22.81
C ASP A 218 6.99 -14.69 -23.21
N HIS A 219 6.70 -15.90 -22.69
CA HIS A 219 5.39 -16.56 -22.86
C HIS A 219 4.24 -15.82 -22.17
N LEU A 220 4.52 -15.09 -21.10
CA LEU A 220 3.56 -14.21 -20.42
C LEU A 220 3.42 -12.85 -21.12
N GLU A 221 4.07 -12.67 -22.26
CA GLU A 221 4.10 -11.43 -23.05
C GLU A 221 4.60 -10.20 -22.28
N VAL A 222 5.39 -10.41 -21.23
CA VAL A 222 6.07 -9.36 -20.47
C VAL A 222 7.44 -9.14 -21.11
N ASP A 223 7.65 -8.00 -21.74
CA ASP A 223 8.90 -7.70 -22.43
C ASP A 223 10.06 -7.37 -21.48
N ARG A 224 11.23 -7.08 -22.05
CA ARG A 224 12.45 -6.76 -21.27
C ARG A 224 12.35 -5.48 -20.44
N MET A 225 11.39 -4.61 -20.71
CA MET A 225 11.09 -3.41 -19.92
C MET A 225 9.98 -3.66 -18.89
N GLY A 226 9.39 -4.85 -18.89
CA GLY A 226 8.27 -5.21 -18.03
C GLY A 226 6.92 -4.75 -18.57
N LEU A 227 6.84 -4.38 -19.85
CA LEU A 227 5.60 -3.95 -20.49
C LEU A 227 4.81 -5.18 -20.96
N ASP A 228 3.52 -5.20 -20.67
CA ASP A 228 2.59 -6.20 -21.22
C ASP A 228 2.07 -5.79 -22.60
N GLN A 229 1.22 -6.62 -23.19
CA GLN A 229 0.65 -6.38 -24.52
C GLN A 229 -0.14 -5.07 -24.57
N THR A 230 -0.91 -4.77 -23.54
CA THR A 230 -1.70 -3.53 -23.48
C THR A 230 -0.80 -2.30 -23.36
N ASP A 231 0.24 -2.35 -22.54
CA ASP A 231 1.22 -1.27 -22.41
C ASP A 231 1.87 -0.97 -23.76
N ARG A 232 2.31 -2.02 -24.49
CA ARG A 232 2.95 -1.86 -25.82
C ARG A 232 1.97 -1.30 -26.84
N MET A 233 0.71 -1.76 -26.84
CA MET A 233 -0.33 -1.26 -27.75
C MET A 233 -0.61 0.23 -27.50
N ILE A 234 -0.71 0.65 -26.25
CA ILE A 234 -0.86 2.07 -25.90
C ILE A 234 0.31 2.90 -26.42
N LEU A 235 1.55 2.47 -26.18
CA LEU A 235 2.73 3.17 -26.66
C LEU A 235 2.80 3.21 -28.20
N GLN A 236 2.44 2.14 -28.87
CA GLN A 236 2.40 2.08 -30.33
C GLN A 236 1.37 3.05 -30.90
N ILE A 237 0.15 3.09 -30.33
CA ILE A 237 -0.87 4.06 -30.74
C ILE A 237 -0.39 5.50 -30.50
N MET A 238 0.26 5.78 -29.38
CA MET A 238 0.83 7.10 -29.11
C MET A 238 1.89 7.50 -30.14
N MET A 239 2.71 6.56 -30.59
CA MET A 239 3.72 6.81 -31.62
C MET A 239 3.11 6.94 -33.02
N ASP A 240 2.28 5.99 -33.41
CA ASP A 240 1.81 5.86 -34.79
C ASP A 240 0.66 6.84 -35.11
N THR A 241 -0.29 6.99 -34.17
CA THR A 241 -1.47 7.83 -34.39
C THR A 241 -1.26 9.27 -33.93
N PHE A 242 -0.54 9.46 -32.84
CA PHE A 242 -0.34 10.79 -32.22
C PHE A 242 1.08 11.34 -32.40
N GLU A 243 1.93 10.68 -33.17
CA GLU A 243 3.32 11.11 -33.49
C GLU A 243 4.15 11.43 -32.23
N GLY A 244 3.89 10.75 -31.10
CA GLY A 244 4.54 11.02 -29.81
C GLY A 244 4.13 12.34 -29.14
N LYS A 245 3.11 13.02 -29.65
CA LYS A 245 2.60 14.26 -29.07
C LYS A 245 1.75 13.99 -27.81
N PRO A 246 1.63 14.96 -26.89
CA PRO A 246 0.72 14.85 -25.76
C PRO A 246 -0.73 14.60 -26.21
N VAL A 247 -1.38 13.60 -25.63
CA VAL A 247 -2.76 13.22 -25.93
C VAL A 247 -3.56 13.14 -24.63
N GLY A 248 -4.83 13.58 -24.68
CA GLY A 248 -5.75 13.45 -23.55
C GLY A 248 -6.11 11.99 -23.27
N LEU A 249 -6.32 11.67 -21.97
CA LEU A 249 -6.62 10.31 -21.55
C LEU A 249 -7.84 9.71 -22.23
N ASP A 250 -8.93 10.50 -22.36
CA ASP A 250 -10.18 10.05 -22.99
C ASP A 250 -9.99 9.76 -24.49
N THR A 251 -9.17 10.58 -25.17
CA THR A 251 -8.84 10.38 -26.59
C THR A 251 -8.00 9.12 -26.77
N LEU A 252 -7.02 8.90 -25.89
CA LEU A 252 -6.19 7.70 -25.91
C LEU A 252 -7.03 6.45 -25.61
N ALA A 253 -7.91 6.50 -24.61
CA ALA A 253 -8.81 5.40 -24.25
C ALA A 253 -9.79 5.02 -25.38
N ALA A 254 -10.17 5.97 -26.22
CA ALA A 254 -11.01 5.71 -27.40
C ALA A 254 -10.25 5.10 -28.58
N ALA A 255 -8.91 5.21 -28.58
CA ALA A 255 -8.03 4.69 -29.64
C ALA A 255 -7.45 3.30 -29.33
N VAL A 256 -7.49 2.87 -28.04
CA VAL A 256 -7.09 1.56 -27.55
C VAL A 256 -8.24 0.56 -27.56
#